data_087dc77fe01151ecc68bdc5bd497a359
#
_entry.id   087dc77fe01151ecc68bdc5bd497a359
#
_cell.length_a   1.000
_cell.length_b   1.000
_cell.length_c   1.000
_cell.angle_alpha   90.00
_cell.angle_beta   90.00
_cell.angle_gamma   90.00
#
_symmetry.space_group_name_H-M   'P 1'
#
loop_
_entity.id
_entity.type
_entity.pdbx_description
1 polymer ?
#
loop_
_entity_poly.entity_id
_entity_poly.type
_entity_poly.pdbx_seq_one_letter_code
_entity_poly.pdbx_strand_id
1 'polypeptide(L)'
;RRPVASINFVTAHDGFTMRDLVSYNEKHNEANGEGNNDGESHNRSWNCGVEGDTDDEKVLVLRARQQRNFLATLLLSQGVPMVLHGDELGRTQQGNNNTYCQDSELSWIHWEAMDQPLIEFTAFVSKLRHDHPTFRRSRFFDGRPVRRGQGEKLPDIVWLKTDGTEMLPEDWGSGFGRTIGVFYNGDGIQEQD
;
A
#
# COMPACT_ATOMS: atom_id res chain seq x y z
N ARG A 1 11.19 20.94 -1.27
CA ARG A 1 9.90 20.20 -1.41
C ARG A 1 9.51 19.65 -0.03
N ARG A 2 8.22 19.39 0.17
CA ARG A 2 7.69 18.84 1.42
C ARG A 2 7.02 17.49 1.13
N PRO A 3 6.91 16.57 2.11
CA PRO A 3 6.22 15.29 1.92
C PRO A 3 4.79 15.44 1.37
N VAL A 4 4.06 16.44 1.83
CA VAL A 4 2.69 16.76 1.37
C VAL A 4 2.57 17.14 -0.11
N ALA A 5 3.67 17.36 -0.81
CA ALA A 5 3.68 17.55 -2.26
C ALA A 5 3.65 16.21 -3.04
N SER A 6 3.74 15.09 -2.35
CA SER A 6 3.61 13.74 -2.91
C SER A 6 2.24 13.17 -2.56
N ILE A 7 1.48 12.76 -3.59
CA ILE A 7 0.29 11.93 -3.45
C ILE A 7 0.72 10.51 -3.78
N ASN A 8 0.64 9.63 -2.79
CA ASN A 8 1.05 8.23 -2.91
C ASN A 8 -0.20 7.37 -3.12
N PHE A 9 -0.14 6.44 -4.05
CA PHE A 9 -1.22 5.48 -4.29
C PHE A 9 -0.67 4.16 -4.84
N VAL A 10 -1.43 3.11 -4.69
CA VAL A 10 -1.18 1.79 -5.29
C VAL A 10 -2.05 1.63 -6.52
N THR A 11 -3.31 1.96 -6.40
CA THR A 11 -4.35 1.86 -7.41
C THR A 11 -5.05 3.20 -7.57
N ALA A 12 -5.65 3.42 -8.73
CA ALA A 12 -6.38 4.64 -9.07
C ALA A 12 -7.68 4.27 -9.83
N HIS A 13 -8.41 5.26 -10.34
CA HIS A 13 -9.67 5.03 -11.05
C HIS A 13 -9.52 4.21 -12.35
N ASP A 14 -8.35 4.28 -13.00
CA ASP A 14 -7.97 3.43 -14.11
C ASP A 14 -7.05 2.32 -13.62
N GLY A 15 -7.07 1.18 -14.29
CA GLY A 15 -6.30 0.01 -13.91
C GLY A 15 -7.06 -0.95 -12.99
N PHE A 16 -6.35 -1.92 -12.45
CA PHE A 16 -6.91 -2.90 -11.51
C PHE A 16 -7.28 -2.28 -10.16
N THR A 17 -8.32 -2.82 -9.53
CA THR A 17 -8.51 -2.67 -8.08
C THR A 17 -7.38 -3.35 -7.31
N MET A 18 -7.22 -3.07 -6.03
CA MET A 18 -6.16 -3.70 -5.22
C MET A 18 -6.33 -5.22 -5.12
N ARG A 19 -7.57 -5.72 -5.07
CA ARG A 19 -7.87 -7.15 -5.11
C ARG A 19 -7.48 -7.76 -6.45
N ASP A 20 -7.80 -7.09 -7.56
CA ASP A 20 -7.48 -7.57 -8.90
C ASP A 20 -5.98 -7.51 -9.17
N LEU A 21 -5.27 -6.51 -8.61
CA LEU A 21 -3.82 -6.37 -8.71
C LEU A 21 -3.05 -7.60 -8.18
N VAL A 22 -3.64 -8.33 -7.24
CA VAL A 22 -3.05 -9.56 -6.68
C VAL A 22 -3.71 -10.84 -7.18
N SER A 23 -4.65 -10.72 -8.13
CA SER A 23 -5.46 -11.84 -8.63
C SER A 23 -5.34 -12.06 -10.13
N TYR A 24 -4.94 -11.03 -10.88
CA TYR A 24 -4.87 -11.08 -12.34
C TYR A 24 -3.53 -10.56 -12.85
N ASN A 25 -2.93 -11.27 -13.80
CA ASN A 25 -1.79 -10.77 -14.59
C ASN A 25 -2.28 -10.11 -15.88
N GLU A 26 -3.34 -10.66 -16.45
CA GLU A 26 -3.91 -10.20 -17.72
C GLU A 26 -5.20 -9.40 -17.48
N LYS A 27 -5.51 -8.49 -18.38
CA LYS A 27 -6.78 -7.77 -18.34
C LYS A 27 -7.92 -8.61 -18.88
N HIS A 28 -9.11 -8.45 -18.31
CA HIS A 28 -10.34 -9.14 -18.68
C HIS A 28 -11.43 -8.10 -18.95
N ASN A 29 -11.31 -7.36 -20.07
CA ASN A 29 -12.17 -6.23 -20.43
C ASN A 29 -13.29 -6.63 -21.43
N GLU A 30 -13.57 -7.93 -21.60
CA GLU A 30 -14.57 -8.43 -22.57
C GLU A 30 -15.94 -7.82 -22.36
N ALA A 31 -16.32 -7.53 -21.09
CA ALA A 31 -17.59 -6.90 -20.75
C ALA A 31 -17.73 -5.48 -21.32
N ASN A 32 -16.65 -4.83 -21.71
CA ASN A 32 -16.66 -3.50 -22.31
C ASN A 32 -17.08 -3.53 -23.80
N GLY A 33 -17.16 -4.72 -24.43
CA GLY A 33 -17.63 -4.86 -25.82
C GLY A 33 -16.60 -4.49 -26.88
N GLU A 34 -15.34 -4.26 -26.49
CA GLU A 34 -14.23 -3.88 -27.38
C GLU A 34 -13.25 -5.03 -27.68
N GLY A 35 -13.69 -6.27 -27.42
CA GLY A 35 -12.88 -7.46 -27.67
C GLY A 35 -11.59 -7.52 -26.85
N ASN A 36 -11.60 -6.95 -25.65
CA ASN A 36 -10.44 -6.87 -24.74
C ASN A 36 -9.26 -6.04 -25.31
N ASN A 37 -9.51 -5.13 -26.24
CA ASN A 37 -8.46 -4.27 -26.82
C ASN A 37 -8.23 -2.98 -26.03
N ASP A 38 -9.20 -2.54 -25.26
CA ASP A 38 -9.16 -1.34 -24.42
C ASP A 38 -8.39 -1.55 -23.11
N GLY A 39 -8.06 -0.46 -22.43
CA GLY A 39 -7.33 -0.47 -21.16
C GLY A 39 -5.84 -0.80 -21.30
N GLU A 40 -5.14 -0.83 -20.16
CA GLU A 40 -3.69 -1.06 -20.11
C GLU A 40 -3.36 -2.54 -20.29
N SER A 41 -2.40 -2.83 -21.19
CA SER A 41 -1.96 -4.22 -21.44
C SER A 41 -0.71 -4.63 -20.64
N HIS A 42 -0.02 -3.67 -20.01
CA HIS A 42 1.18 -3.92 -19.21
C HIS A 42 0.88 -3.76 -17.72
N ASN A 43 0.00 -4.60 -17.21
CA ASN A 43 -0.34 -4.59 -15.79
C ASN A 43 0.89 -4.97 -14.97
N ARG A 44 1.21 -4.14 -13.96
CA ARG A 44 2.26 -4.42 -12.97
C ARG A 44 1.66 -5.17 -11.79
N SER A 45 0.99 -6.27 -12.08
CA SER A 45 0.24 -7.10 -11.15
C SER A 45 0.91 -8.45 -10.94
N TRP A 46 0.42 -9.19 -9.99
CA TRP A 46 0.84 -10.56 -9.74
C TRP A 46 -0.35 -11.38 -9.23
N ASN A 47 -0.79 -12.34 -10.01
CA ASN A 47 -1.92 -13.22 -9.69
C ASN A 47 -1.67 -14.18 -8.51
N CYS A 48 -0.50 -14.14 -7.89
CA CYS A 48 -0.08 -15.00 -6.77
C CYS A 48 -0.08 -16.50 -7.12
N GLY A 49 0.02 -16.84 -8.41
CA GLY A 49 0.15 -18.20 -8.89
C GLY A 49 -1.09 -18.77 -9.60
N VAL A 50 -2.24 -18.11 -9.51
CA VAL A 50 -3.48 -18.51 -10.20
C VAL A 50 -4.13 -17.27 -10.79
N GLU A 51 -4.48 -17.32 -12.07
CA GLU A 51 -5.21 -16.23 -12.73
C GLU A 51 -6.68 -16.25 -12.34
N GLY A 52 -7.19 -15.13 -11.83
CA GLY A 52 -8.59 -15.00 -11.44
C GLY A 52 -8.95 -15.67 -10.13
N ASP A 53 -10.22 -16.04 -10.01
CA ASP A 53 -10.77 -16.66 -8.80
C ASP A 53 -10.18 -18.05 -8.56
N THR A 54 -10.04 -18.42 -7.28
CA THR A 54 -9.48 -19.71 -6.86
C THR A 54 -9.97 -20.09 -5.48
N ASP A 55 -10.04 -21.39 -5.22
CA ASP A 55 -10.31 -21.97 -3.90
C ASP A 55 -9.01 -22.46 -3.21
N ASP A 56 -7.84 -22.25 -3.83
CA ASP A 56 -6.56 -22.60 -3.22
C ASP A 56 -6.27 -21.68 -2.01
N GLU A 57 -6.38 -22.24 -0.83
CA GLU A 57 -6.19 -21.53 0.45
C GLU A 57 -4.80 -20.85 0.53
N LYS A 58 -3.75 -21.46 -0.03
CA LYS A 58 -2.39 -20.90 -0.01
C LYS A 58 -2.31 -19.63 -0.86
N VAL A 59 -2.98 -19.65 -2.02
CA VAL A 59 -3.07 -18.48 -2.89
C VAL A 59 -3.89 -17.38 -2.24
N LEU A 60 -5.05 -17.72 -1.65
CA LEU A 60 -5.91 -16.76 -0.96
C LEU A 60 -5.19 -16.08 0.21
N VAL A 61 -4.50 -16.86 1.05
CA VAL A 61 -3.69 -16.32 2.16
C VAL A 61 -2.58 -15.40 1.64
N LEU A 62 -1.95 -15.75 0.53
CA LEU A 62 -0.91 -14.93 -0.09
C LEU A 62 -1.48 -13.62 -0.63
N ARG A 63 -2.60 -13.66 -1.35
CA ARG A 63 -3.30 -12.47 -1.87
C ARG A 63 -3.70 -11.52 -0.73
N ALA A 64 -4.33 -12.04 0.31
CA ALA A 64 -4.72 -11.26 1.48
C ALA A 64 -3.50 -10.60 2.18
N ARG A 65 -2.36 -11.31 2.25
CA ARG A 65 -1.11 -10.74 2.77
C ARG A 65 -0.59 -9.61 1.90
N GLN A 66 -0.63 -9.76 0.57
CA GLN A 66 -0.15 -8.72 -0.34
C GLN A 66 -1.02 -7.46 -0.29
N GLN A 67 -2.34 -7.59 -0.21
CA GLN A 67 -3.23 -6.43 -0.02
C GLN A 67 -2.89 -5.67 1.26
N ARG A 68 -2.69 -6.38 2.39
CA ARG A 68 -2.26 -5.73 3.64
C ARG A 68 -0.89 -5.07 3.51
N ASN A 69 0.05 -5.68 2.80
CA ASN A 69 1.37 -5.09 2.55
C ASN A 69 1.26 -3.77 1.77
N PHE A 70 0.42 -3.71 0.75
CA PHE A 70 0.17 -2.49 -0.02
C PHE A 70 -0.44 -1.39 0.86
N LEU A 71 -1.49 -1.71 1.61
CA LEU A 71 -2.15 -0.74 2.49
C LEU A 71 -1.21 -0.25 3.61
N ALA A 72 -0.45 -1.14 4.23
CA ALA A 72 0.53 -0.76 5.24
C ALA A 72 1.61 0.16 4.65
N THR A 73 2.17 -0.21 3.50
CA THR A 73 3.20 0.59 2.82
C THR A 73 2.65 1.96 2.46
N LEU A 74 1.45 2.03 1.89
CA LEU A 74 0.81 3.27 1.49
C LEU A 74 0.54 4.18 2.70
N LEU A 75 -0.14 3.66 3.71
CA LEU A 75 -0.60 4.44 4.85
C LEU A 75 0.53 4.83 5.82
N LEU A 76 1.62 4.06 5.89
CA LEU A 76 2.78 4.38 6.73
C LEU A 76 3.86 5.18 6.00
N SER A 77 3.72 5.40 4.70
CA SER A 77 4.63 6.24 3.92
C SER A 77 4.43 7.71 4.19
N GLN A 78 5.51 8.50 4.05
CA GLN A 78 5.44 9.95 4.07
C GLN A 78 4.73 10.46 2.81
N GLY A 79 3.93 11.52 2.95
CA GLY A 79 3.13 12.09 1.86
C GLY A 79 1.63 11.97 2.13
N VAL A 80 0.83 12.26 1.13
CA VAL A 80 -0.63 12.16 1.17
C VAL A 80 -1.05 10.81 0.60
N PRO A 81 -1.57 9.87 1.41
CA PRO A 81 -2.06 8.60 0.88
C PRO A 81 -3.39 8.82 0.15
N MET A 82 -3.52 8.21 -1.02
CA MET A 82 -4.77 8.12 -1.77
C MET A 82 -5.14 6.64 -1.91
N VAL A 83 -6.32 6.27 -1.45
CA VAL A 83 -6.89 4.92 -1.56
C VAL A 83 -8.01 4.96 -2.58
N LEU A 84 -8.03 4.05 -3.53
CA LEU A 84 -9.15 3.89 -4.45
C LEU A 84 -10.36 3.38 -3.66
N HIS A 85 -11.50 4.00 -3.91
CA HIS A 85 -12.78 3.66 -3.28
C HIS A 85 -13.13 2.17 -3.46
N GLY A 86 -13.28 1.46 -2.36
CA GLY A 86 -13.59 0.03 -2.33
C GLY A 86 -12.38 -0.90 -2.19
N ASP A 87 -11.15 -0.41 -2.33
CA ASP A 87 -9.96 -1.23 -2.10
C ASP A 87 -9.87 -1.72 -0.65
N GLU A 88 -10.28 -0.88 0.30
CA GLU A 88 -10.38 -1.22 1.71
C GLU A 88 -11.43 -2.29 2.02
N LEU A 89 -12.37 -2.47 1.10
CA LEU A 89 -13.47 -3.46 1.20
C LEU A 89 -13.14 -4.78 0.48
N GLY A 90 -12.03 -4.83 -0.26
CA GLY A 90 -11.68 -5.95 -1.12
C GLY A 90 -12.51 -6.00 -2.41
N ARG A 91 -12.93 -4.84 -2.96
CA ARG A 91 -13.69 -4.75 -4.21
C ARG A 91 -12.90 -5.37 -5.37
N THR A 92 -13.60 -6.13 -6.22
CA THR A 92 -13.06 -6.64 -7.48
C THR A 92 -13.86 -6.08 -8.67
N GLN A 93 -13.20 -5.94 -9.80
CA GLN A 93 -13.77 -5.71 -11.12
C GLN A 93 -13.54 -6.92 -12.03
N GLN A 94 -13.29 -8.10 -11.40
CA GLN A 94 -13.08 -9.38 -12.08
C GLN A 94 -11.98 -9.32 -13.17
N GLY A 95 -10.91 -8.55 -12.90
CA GLY A 95 -9.81 -8.35 -13.83
C GLY A 95 -10.09 -7.35 -14.95
N ASN A 96 -11.23 -6.66 -14.93
CA ASN A 96 -11.45 -5.54 -15.83
C ASN A 96 -10.71 -4.30 -15.30
N ASN A 97 -9.75 -3.81 -16.07
CA ASN A 97 -8.94 -2.66 -15.70
C ASN A 97 -9.36 -1.35 -16.36
N ASN A 98 -10.56 -1.31 -16.97
CA ASN A 98 -11.09 -0.15 -17.69
C ASN A 98 -12.61 -0.03 -17.59
N THR A 99 -13.15 0.02 -16.38
CA THR A 99 -14.60 -0.03 -16.11
C THR A 99 -15.33 1.31 -16.28
N TYR A 100 -14.70 2.36 -16.85
CA TYR A 100 -15.25 3.71 -16.92
C TYR A 100 -16.65 3.81 -17.56
N CYS A 101 -16.97 2.90 -18.49
CA CYS A 101 -18.25 2.87 -19.20
C CYS A 101 -19.25 1.87 -18.62
N GLN A 102 -18.91 1.19 -17.50
CA GLN A 102 -19.74 0.15 -16.90
C GLN A 102 -20.56 0.72 -15.75
N ASP A 103 -21.88 0.70 -15.89
CA ASP A 103 -22.82 0.90 -14.79
C ASP A 103 -23.57 -0.41 -14.51
N SER A 104 -22.84 -1.36 -13.91
CA SER A 104 -23.30 -2.73 -13.69
C SER A 104 -22.65 -3.33 -12.43
N GLU A 105 -23.04 -4.53 -12.07
CA GLU A 105 -22.45 -5.29 -10.95
C GLU A 105 -20.93 -5.42 -11.04
N LEU A 106 -20.35 -5.34 -12.24
CA LEU A 106 -18.91 -5.37 -12.45
C LEU A 106 -18.19 -4.22 -11.73
N SER A 107 -18.80 -3.03 -11.70
CA SER A 107 -18.20 -1.82 -11.12
C SER A 107 -18.79 -1.42 -9.76
N TRP A 108 -19.93 -2.01 -9.38
CA TRP A 108 -20.59 -1.67 -8.12
C TRP A 108 -19.86 -2.26 -6.91
N ILE A 109 -20.13 -1.70 -5.74
CA ILE A 109 -19.68 -2.26 -4.47
C ILE A 109 -20.71 -3.28 -3.98
N HIS A 110 -20.26 -4.51 -3.78
CA HIS A 110 -21.05 -5.59 -3.19
C HIS A 110 -20.90 -5.56 -1.66
N TRP A 111 -21.78 -4.84 -0.99
CA TRP A 111 -21.73 -4.61 0.45
C TRP A 111 -21.81 -5.89 1.27
N GLU A 112 -22.45 -6.92 0.74
CA GLU A 112 -22.61 -8.24 1.38
C GLU A 112 -21.33 -9.09 1.29
N ALA A 113 -20.43 -8.75 0.38
CA ALA A 113 -19.19 -9.51 0.10
C ALA A 113 -17.93 -8.78 0.57
N MET A 114 -18.07 -7.86 1.52
CA MET A 114 -16.92 -7.10 2.05
C MET A 114 -15.93 -7.98 2.81
N ASP A 115 -14.64 -7.77 2.58
CA ASP A 115 -13.54 -8.39 3.33
C ASP A 115 -13.41 -7.74 4.71
N GLN A 116 -14.14 -8.24 5.70
CA GLN A 116 -14.13 -7.69 7.05
C GLN A 116 -12.72 -7.66 7.68
N PRO A 117 -11.88 -8.69 7.58
CA PRO A 117 -10.49 -8.64 8.04
C PRO A 117 -9.65 -7.52 7.39
N LEU A 118 -9.87 -7.24 6.10
CA LEU A 118 -9.16 -6.16 5.40
C LEU A 118 -9.62 -4.78 5.87
N ILE A 119 -10.93 -4.61 6.13
CA ILE A 119 -11.51 -3.39 6.71
C ILE A 119 -10.88 -3.10 8.07
N GLU A 120 -10.87 -4.09 8.95
CA GLU A 120 -10.32 -3.97 10.30
C GLU A 120 -8.81 -3.63 10.27
N PHE A 121 -8.06 -4.27 9.38
CA PHE A 121 -6.66 -3.97 9.16
C PHE A 121 -6.45 -2.54 8.66
N THR A 122 -7.24 -2.10 7.69
CA THR A 122 -7.17 -0.75 7.12
C THR A 122 -7.49 0.31 8.17
N ALA A 123 -8.55 0.07 8.96
CA ALA A 123 -8.93 0.93 10.07
C ALA A 123 -7.81 1.04 11.13
N PHE A 124 -7.18 -0.11 11.47
CA PHE A 124 -6.07 -0.15 12.41
C PHE A 124 -4.86 0.68 11.92
N VAL A 125 -4.42 0.47 10.67
CA VAL A 125 -3.26 1.20 10.13
C VAL A 125 -3.56 2.68 9.94
N SER A 126 -4.79 3.04 9.54
CA SER A 126 -5.25 4.42 9.44
C SER A 126 -5.25 5.12 10.81
N LYS A 127 -5.72 4.43 11.84
CA LYS A 127 -5.67 4.92 13.22
C LYS A 127 -4.22 5.10 13.69
N LEU A 128 -3.33 4.14 13.42
CA LEU A 128 -1.92 4.24 13.75
C LEU A 128 -1.29 5.49 13.10
N ARG A 129 -1.56 5.72 11.82
CA ARG A 129 -1.13 6.95 11.13
C ARG A 129 -1.69 8.21 11.76
N HIS A 130 -2.97 8.19 12.18
CA HIS A 130 -3.63 9.32 12.82
C HIS A 130 -3.02 9.63 14.19
N ASP A 131 -2.81 8.62 15.02
CA ASP A 131 -2.34 8.77 16.39
C ASP A 131 -0.85 9.16 16.48
N HIS A 132 -0.07 8.87 15.43
CA HIS A 132 1.37 9.13 15.40
C HIS A 132 1.76 10.18 14.35
N PRO A 133 1.98 11.43 14.75
CA PRO A 133 2.36 12.53 13.85
C PRO A 133 3.62 12.25 13.02
N THR A 134 4.49 11.35 13.47
CA THR A 134 5.70 10.92 12.72
C THR A 134 5.40 10.44 11.31
N PHE A 135 4.21 9.84 11.07
CA PHE A 135 3.79 9.42 9.73
C PHE A 135 3.24 10.55 8.85
N ARG A 136 2.99 11.74 9.45
CA ARG A 136 2.32 12.87 8.78
C ARG A 136 3.16 14.15 8.82
N ARG A 137 4.49 14.02 8.91
CA ARG A 137 5.39 15.16 9.02
C ARG A 137 5.28 16.08 7.81
N SER A 138 5.39 17.37 8.06
CA SER A 138 5.47 18.42 7.04
C SER A 138 6.86 18.50 6.39
N ARG A 139 7.89 17.86 7.01
CA ARG A 139 9.29 17.85 6.54
C ARG A 139 9.79 16.41 6.42
N PHE A 140 10.64 16.16 5.44
CA PHE A 140 11.32 14.88 5.32
C PHE A 140 12.26 14.64 6.50
N PHE A 141 12.49 13.38 6.81
CA PHE A 141 13.57 12.97 7.70
C PHE A 141 14.92 13.32 7.05
N ASP A 142 15.88 13.72 7.85
CA ASP A 142 17.23 14.08 7.37
C ASP A 142 18.34 13.23 7.98
N GLY A 143 18.01 12.28 8.86
CA GLY A 143 18.93 11.38 9.53
C GLY A 143 19.81 12.09 10.57
N ARG A 144 19.49 13.31 10.95
CA ARG A 144 20.29 14.07 11.91
C ARG A 144 19.82 13.86 13.34
N PRO A 145 20.76 13.96 14.31
CA PRO A 145 20.40 13.89 15.72
C PRO A 145 19.38 14.94 16.12
N VAL A 146 18.33 14.52 16.79
CA VAL A 146 17.31 15.41 17.34
C VAL A 146 17.88 16.21 18.51
N ARG A 147 17.68 17.51 18.53
CA ARG A 147 18.28 18.42 19.53
C ARG A 147 17.43 18.63 20.79
N ARG A 148 16.32 17.92 20.97
CA ARG A 148 15.44 18.06 22.14
C ARG A 148 15.80 17.00 23.21
N GLY A 149 15.99 17.46 24.45
CA GLY A 149 16.18 16.62 25.62
C GLY A 149 17.62 16.50 26.14
N GLN A 150 17.76 15.99 27.38
CA GLN A 150 19.05 15.74 28.06
C GLN A 150 19.43 14.25 27.95
N GLY A 151 19.43 13.68 26.76
CA GLY A 151 19.74 12.28 26.55
C GLY A 151 20.66 12.06 25.37
N GLU A 152 20.87 10.79 25.03
CA GLU A 152 21.57 10.40 23.82
C GLU A 152 20.82 10.95 22.59
N LYS A 153 21.55 11.66 21.72
CA LYS A 153 20.96 12.34 20.58
C LYS A 153 20.76 11.34 19.45
N LEU A 154 19.60 10.66 19.45
CA LEU A 154 19.23 9.73 18.37
C LEU A 154 18.80 10.51 17.11
N PRO A 155 19.11 9.98 15.91
CA PRO A 155 18.60 10.53 14.65
C PRO A 155 17.06 10.54 14.61
N ASP A 156 16.49 11.38 13.74
CA ASP A 156 15.04 11.44 13.54
C ASP A 156 14.50 10.20 12.81
N ILE A 157 15.35 9.47 12.09
CA ILE A 157 15.07 8.16 11.45
C ILE A 157 16.31 7.26 11.54
N VAL A 158 16.08 5.98 11.83
CA VAL A 158 17.11 4.92 11.74
C VAL A 158 16.52 3.72 11.00
N TRP A 159 17.29 3.19 10.06
CA TRP A 159 16.95 1.97 9.33
C TRP A 159 17.64 0.78 9.98
N LEU A 160 16.88 -0.29 10.22
CA LEU A 160 17.34 -1.42 11.01
C LEU A 160 17.29 -2.72 10.19
N LYS A 161 18.29 -3.56 10.42
CA LYS A 161 18.29 -4.96 9.97
C LYS A 161 17.36 -5.82 10.83
N THR A 162 17.17 -7.06 10.42
CA THR A 162 16.32 -8.04 11.13
C THR A 162 16.83 -8.38 12.53
N ASP A 163 18.12 -8.18 12.80
CA ASP A 163 18.76 -8.36 14.11
C ASP A 163 18.68 -7.11 15.01
N GLY A 164 18.04 -6.03 14.51
CA GLY A 164 17.89 -4.77 15.23
C GLY A 164 19.12 -3.85 15.16
N THR A 165 20.18 -4.22 14.43
CA THR A 165 21.32 -3.33 14.21
C THR A 165 21.04 -2.36 13.06
N GLU A 166 21.71 -1.20 13.07
CA GLU A 166 21.56 -0.19 12.02
C GLU A 166 22.04 -0.71 10.67
N MET A 167 21.29 -0.37 9.59
CA MET A 167 21.69 -0.67 8.22
C MET A 167 22.84 0.22 7.78
N LEU A 168 23.89 -0.40 7.28
CA LEU A 168 25.04 0.26 6.66
C LEU A 168 24.84 0.36 5.14
N PRO A 169 25.62 1.21 4.43
CA PRO A 169 25.49 1.39 2.98
C PRO A 169 25.54 0.06 2.18
N GLU A 170 26.36 -0.89 2.60
CA GLU A 170 26.49 -2.20 1.98
C GLU A 170 25.25 -3.09 2.14
N ASP A 171 24.48 -2.92 3.21
CA ASP A 171 23.29 -3.71 3.49
C ASP A 171 22.16 -3.41 2.47
N TRP A 172 22.13 -2.20 1.92
CA TRP A 172 21.13 -1.78 0.92
C TRP A 172 21.28 -2.51 -0.42
N GLY A 173 22.45 -3.07 -0.70
CA GLY A 173 22.73 -3.88 -1.89
C GLY A 173 22.38 -5.35 -1.76
N SER A 174 21.87 -5.80 -0.62
CA SER A 174 21.54 -7.22 -0.37
C SER A 174 20.34 -7.68 -1.18
N GLY A 175 20.55 -8.52 -2.18
CA GLY A 175 19.50 -9.03 -3.08
C GLY A 175 18.48 -9.99 -2.42
N PHE A 176 18.69 -10.39 -1.16
CA PHE A 176 17.78 -11.28 -0.42
C PHE A 176 17.18 -10.66 0.85
N GLY A 177 17.42 -9.39 1.11
CA GLY A 177 16.77 -8.66 2.20
C GLY A 177 15.28 -8.53 1.94
N ARG A 178 14.42 -9.17 2.77
CA ARG A 178 12.97 -9.18 2.63
C ARG A 178 12.23 -8.46 3.75
N THR A 179 12.97 -7.95 4.72
CA THR A 179 12.44 -7.27 5.89
C THR A 179 13.35 -6.10 6.22
N ILE A 180 12.75 -4.99 6.55
CA ILE A 180 13.43 -3.78 6.99
C ILE A 180 12.71 -3.25 8.22
N GLY A 181 13.47 -2.85 9.22
CA GLY A 181 12.97 -2.12 10.37
C GLY A 181 13.16 -0.62 10.18
N VAL A 182 12.24 0.16 10.72
CA VAL A 182 12.35 1.63 10.75
C VAL A 182 12.07 2.11 12.15
N PHE A 183 12.99 2.87 12.71
CA PHE A 183 12.76 3.63 13.93
C PHE A 183 12.52 5.10 13.56
N TYR A 184 11.38 5.64 14.01
CA TYR A 184 11.07 7.05 13.91
C TYR A 184 11.17 7.71 15.28
N ASN A 185 11.98 8.76 15.39
CA ASN A 185 12.12 9.52 16.61
C ASN A 185 11.07 10.65 16.67
N GLY A 186 10.07 10.47 17.54
CA GLY A 186 9.00 11.44 17.75
C GLY A 186 9.46 12.78 18.33
N ASP A 187 10.60 12.82 19.04
CA ASP A 187 11.15 14.05 19.62
C ASP A 187 11.57 15.08 18.55
N GLY A 188 11.72 14.62 17.30
CA GLY A 188 12.05 15.47 16.14
C GLY A 188 10.85 16.23 15.58
N ILE A 189 9.63 15.98 16.05
CA ILE A 189 8.43 16.66 15.58
C ILE A 189 8.33 18.02 16.29
N GLN A 190 8.21 19.09 15.51
CA GLN A 190 7.94 20.44 16.05
C GLN A 190 6.42 20.60 16.17
N GLU A 191 5.95 21.26 17.22
CA GLU A 191 4.52 21.48 17.52
C GLU A 191 3.73 22.20 16.40
N GLN A 192 4.38 22.59 15.34
CA GLN A 192 3.80 23.23 14.15
C GLN A 192 3.83 22.32 12.90
N ASP A 193 4.16 21.06 13.06
CA ASP A 193 4.19 20.09 11.94
C ASP A 193 2.87 19.31 11.82
#